data_4c44656eabc76cd6b9824c75223a293d
#
_entry.id   4c44656eabc76cd6b9824c75223a293d
#
_cell.length_a   1.000
_cell.length_b   1.000
_cell.length_c   1.000
_cell.angle_alpha   90.00
_cell.angle_beta   90.00
_cell.angle_gamma   90.00
#
_symmetry.space_group_name_H-M   'P 1'
#
loop_
_entity.id
_entity.type
_entity.pdbx_description
1 polymer ?
#
loop_
_entity_poly.entity_id
_entity_poly.type
_entity_poly.pdbx_seq_one_letter_code
_entity_poly.pdbx_strand_id
1 'polypeptide(L)'
;MIRNALKRITPLLLALLVMLSFPFNAAAAKFDLSAAGTIRVQLREEASSDVTVGGSLRLYKVGDAQEINNNLTFSLCADFSGSGVSLADLNASGLPQQLADYALENDLQGTAVQTDETGYAVFSDLSTGLYLVMQTEAAEGYLPVMPFLVSLPMYSEESGSWFYSIEATPKVQASPKEDISVTVIKKWLDNNKNRPEYVSVSLLKDDVITDTVRLTAENGWQYTWKNLKADADWSVEENVPEGYRAEYAVYKNTTTITNRASWYVPPTDVLIQTGQLNWPVPILVCAGLFLLVIGCALLRRGKKHA
;
A
#
# COMPACT_ATOMS: atom_id res chain seq x y z
N MET A 1 51.32 9.82 66.81
CA MET A 1 49.93 9.40 66.51
C MET A 1 49.75 8.83 65.09
N ILE A 2 50.63 9.04 64.14
CA ILE A 2 50.49 8.60 62.73
C ILE A 2 50.80 7.12 62.46
N ARG A 3 51.68 6.49 63.32
CA ARG A 3 52.06 5.07 63.09
C ARG A 3 51.02 4.03 63.49
N ASN A 4 50.00 4.37 64.29
CA ASN A 4 48.96 3.44 64.72
C ASN A 4 47.69 3.50 63.76
N ALA A 5 47.55 4.57 62.95
CA ALA A 5 46.52 4.67 61.97
C ALA A 5 46.79 3.79 60.72
N LEU A 6 48.12 3.64 60.37
CA LEU A 6 48.48 2.87 59.15
C LEU A 6 48.31 1.35 59.36
N LYS A 7 48.36 0.83 60.60
CA LYS A 7 48.20 -0.60 60.91
C LYS A 7 46.75 -1.06 60.88
N ARG A 8 45.76 -0.14 60.94
CA ARG A 8 44.31 -0.46 60.87
C ARG A 8 43.73 -0.31 59.52
N ILE A 9 44.41 0.37 58.58
CA ILE A 9 43.92 0.60 57.20
C ILE A 9 44.35 -0.56 56.31
N THR A 10 45.51 -1.21 56.57
CA THR A 10 46.00 -2.32 55.73
C THR A 10 45.06 -3.54 55.61
N PRO A 11 44.43 -4.04 56.71
CA PRO A 11 43.49 -5.18 56.55
C PRO A 11 42.17 -4.82 55.84
N LEU A 12 41.74 -3.55 55.99
CA LEU A 12 40.53 -3.11 55.32
C LEU A 12 40.73 -2.93 53.82
N LEU A 13 41.88 -2.44 53.36
CA LEU A 13 42.26 -2.30 51.96
C LEU A 13 42.51 -3.67 51.30
N LEU A 14 43.06 -4.65 52.07
CA LEU A 14 43.28 -6.01 51.58
C LEU A 14 41.95 -6.78 51.48
N ALA A 15 40.97 -6.53 52.38
CA ALA A 15 39.64 -7.11 52.31
C ALA A 15 38.85 -6.52 51.14
N LEU A 16 39.02 -5.22 50.84
CA LEU A 16 38.39 -4.58 49.68
C LEU A 16 39.02 -5.03 48.35
N LEU A 17 40.34 -5.29 48.33
CA LEU A 17 41.04 -5.79 47.14
C LEU A 17 40.70 -7.25 46.85
N VAL A 18 40.41 -8.07 47.88
CA VAL A 18 39.97 -9.46 47.72
C VAL A 18 38.52 -9.54 47.23
N MET A 19 37.64 -8.57 47.56
CA MET A 19 36.29 -8.52 47.00
C MET A 19 36.23 -8.13 45.49
N LEU A 20 37.27 -7.44 44.98
CA LEU A 20 37.40 -7.09 43.57
C LEU A 20 37.97 -8.21 42.70
N SER A 21 38.43 -9.31 43.27
CA SER A 21 39.05 -10.44 42.56
C SER A 21 38.17 -11.69 42.44
N PHE A 22 36.91 -11.63 42.87
CA PHE A 22 36.00 -12.70 42.51
C PHE A 22 35.60 -12.49 41.01
N PRO A 23 35.97 -13.43 40.13
CA PRO A 23 35.42 -13.38 38.81
C PRO A 23 33.90 -13.50 38.95
N PHE A 24 33.18 -12.44 38.63
CA PHE A 24 31.76 -12.57 38.31
C PHE A 24 31.73 -13.46 37.07
N ASN A 25 31.67 -14.77 37.29
CA ASN A 25 31.22 -15.68 36.26
C ASN A 25 29.73 -15.32 36.03
N ALA A 26 29.47 -14.36 35.20
CA ALA A 26 28.15 -14.25 34.59
C ALA A 26 27.96 -15.54 33.79
N ALA A 27 27.33 -16.55 34.42
CA ALA A 27 26.90 -17.72 33.68
C ALA A 27 25.99 -17.20 32.58
N ALA A 28 26.41 -17.37 31.34
CA ALA A 28 25.56 -17.02 30.20
C ALA A 28 24.20 -17.71 30.40
N ALA A 29 23.14 -16.96 30.32
CA ALA A 29 21.81 -17.51 30.49
C ALA A 29 21.63 -18.66 29.48
N LYS A 30 21.25 -19.85 30.00
CA LYS A 30 21.08 -21.04 29.16
C LYS A 30 19.81 -20.91 28.39
N PHE A 31 19.86 -21.21 27.10
CA PHE A 31 18.68 -21.27 26.25
C PHE A 31 18.13 -22.71 26.12
N ASP A 32 16.84 -22.83 25.82
CA ASP A 32 16.15 -24.11 25.65
C ASP A 32 15.74 -24.28 24.18
N LEU A 33 16.39 -25.21 23.50
CA LEU A 33 16.09 -25.50 22.09
C LEU A 33 14.77 -26.27 21.88
N SER A 34 14.19 -26.82 22.95
CA SER A 34 12.90 -27.54 22.90
C SER A 34 11.69 -26.63 23.10
N ALA A 35 11.91 -25.39 23.52
CA ALA A 35 10.84 -24.44 23.76
C ALA A 35 10.16 -24.01 22.46
N ALA A 36 8.84 -23.97 22.46
CA ALA A 36 8.07 -23.31 21.41
C ALA A 36 8.05 -21.80 21.62
N GLY A 37 7.98 -21.05 20.53
CA GLY A 37 7.95 -19.60 20.61
C GLY A 37 6.97 -18.95 19.65
N THR A 38 6.93 -17.61 19.70
CA THR A 38 6.02 -16.79 18.90
C THR A 38 6.80 -15.63 18.29
N ILE A 39 6.55 -15.36 17.01
CA ILE A 39 7.01 -14.15 16.33
C ILE A 39 5.78 -13.30 16.01
N ARG A 40 5.77 -12.06 16.47
CA ARG A 40 4.75 -11.06 16.22
C ARG A 40 5.37 -9.94 15.39
N VAL A 41 4.74 -9.59 14.30
CA VAL A 41 5.22 -8.50 13.45
C VAL A 41 4.15 -7.43 13.38
N GLN A 42 4.51 -6.19 13.72
CA GLN A 42 3.62 -5.03 13.59
C GLN A 42 4.26 -4.01 12.66
N LEU A 43 3.60 -3.73 11.53
CA LEU A 43 4.05 -2.72 10.59
C LEU A 43 3.76 -1.32 11.13
N ARG A 44 4.76 -0.43 11.09
CA ARG A 44 4.60 0.96 11.53
C ARG A 44 5.12 1.93 10.49
N GLU A 45 4.38 3.01 10.24
CA GLU A 45 4.82 4.07 9.35
C GLU A 45 6.10 4.73 9.87
N GLU A 46 7.07 4.97 8.99
CA GLU A 46 8.37 5.53 9.34
C GLU A 46 8.24 6.97 9.88
N ALA A 47 7.38 7.79 9.26
CA ALA A 47 7.25 9.20 9.58
C ALA A 47 6.47 9.46 10.88
N SER A 48 5.35 8.77 11.10
CA SER A 48 4.45 9.00 12.24
C SER A 48 4.59 7.97 13.35
N SER A 49 5.15 6.80 13.04
CA SER A 49 5.15 5.60 13.89
C SER A 49 3.75 5.00 14.12
N ASP A 50 2.76 5.44 13.35
CA ASP A 50 1.43 4.88 13.41
C ASP A 50 1.41 3.43 12.92
N VAL A 51 0.47 2.66 13.44
CA VAL A 51 0.29 1.27 13.04
C VAL A 51 -0.32 1.22 11.65
N THR A 52 0.28 0.43 10.78
CA THR A 52 -0.22 0.20 9.43
C THR A 52 -0.99 -1.12 9.39
N VAL A 53 -2.25 -1.04 9.04
CA VAL A 53 -3.17 -2.19 8.93
C VAL A 53 -3.30 -2.61 7.47
N GLY A 54 -3.49 -3.91 7.25
CA GLY A 54 -3.53 -4.50 5.92
C GLY A 54 -2.14 -4.92 5.45
N GLY A 55 -2.12 -5.85 4.55
CA GLY A 55 -0.90 -6.48 4.08
C GLY A 55 -0.74 -7.91 4.61
N SER A 56 0.02 -8.70 3.88
CA SER A 56 0.25 -10.11 4.17
C SER A 56 1.73 -10.37 4.34
N LEU A 57 2.05 -11.14 5.38
CA LEU A 57 3.41 -11.57 5.68
C LEU A 57 3.51 -13.08 5.53
N ARG A 58 4.67 -13.55 5.13
CA ARG A 58 5.00 -14.98 5.07
C ARG A 58 6.27 -15.24 5.83
N LEU A 59 6.21 -16.29 6.66
CA LEU A 59 7.32 -16.75 7.49
C LEU A 59 7.88 -18.05 6.92
N TYR A 60 9.19 -18.10 6.76
CA TYR A 60 9.94 -19.31 6.39
C TYR A 60 10.93 -19.65 7.48
N LYS A 61 11.01 -20.92 7.87
CA LYS A 61 12.11 -21.38 8.69
C LYS A 61 13.31 -21.64 7.77
N VAL A 62 14.36 -20.85 7.89
CA VAL A 62 15.54 -20.94 7.01
C VAL A 62 16.70 -21.68 7.68
N GLY A 63 16.70 -21.77 9.00
CA GLY A 63 17.76 -22.48 9.71
C GLY A 63 17.29 -23.14 10.99
N ASP A 64 17.89 -24.28 11.31
CA ASP A 64 17.72 -25.00 12.57
C ASP A 64 18.69 -24.46 13.62
N ALA A 65 18.16 -24.19 14.82
CA ALA A 65 18.96 -23.73 15.96
C ALA A 65 19.79 -24.89 16.54
N GLN A 66 21.04 -24.61 16.85
CA GLN A 66 22.00 -25.56 17.42
C GLN A 66 22.81 -24.89 18.55
N GLU A 67 23.21 -25.68 19.52
CA GLU A 67 24.16 -25.25 20.56
C GLU A 67 25.58 -25.73 20.22
N ILE A 68 26.48 -24.80 19.93
CA ILE A 68 27.90 -25.12 19.70
C ILE A 68 28.73 -24.26 20.67
N ASN A 69 29.48 -24.91 21.53
CA ASN A 69 30.31 -24.25 22.55
C ASN A 69 29.55 -23.23 23.41
N ASN A 70 28.37 -23.58 23.89
CA ASN A 70 27.43 -22.73 24.60
C ASN A 70 26.94 -21.50 23.85
N ASN A 71 27.11 -21.46 22.53
CA ASN A 71 26.58 -20.41 21.67
C ASN A 71 25.43 -20.95 20.83
N LEU A 72 24.39 -20.12 20.64
CA LEU A 72 23.33 -20.36 19.68
C LEU A 72 23.88 -20.13 18.27
N THR A 73 23.79 -21.15 17.43
CA THR A 73 24.17 -21.09 16.01
C THR A 73 23.06 -21.64 15.15
N PHE A 74 23.12 -21.42 13.85
CA PHE A 74 22.10 -21.88 12.91
C PHE A 74 22.75 -22.62 11.74
N SER A 75 22.17 -23.76 11.37
CA SER A 75 22.46 -24.44 10.11
C SER A 75 21.28 -24.37 9.18
N LEU A 76 21.51 -24.24 7.87
CA LEU A 76 20.42 -24.23 6.91
C LEU A 76 19.52 -25.46 7.08
N CYS A 77 18.21 -25.24 7.11
CA CYS A 77 17.23 -26.33 7.06
C CYS A 77 17.22 -26.98 5.66
N ALA A 78 16.55 -28.14 5.53
CA ALA A 78 16.55 -28.93 4.29
C ALA A 78 16.06 -28.11 3.08
N ASP A 79 15.00 -27.31 3.26
CA ASP A 79 14.39 -26.54 2.18
C ASP A 79 15.32 -25.45 1.62
N PHE A 80 16.22 -24.92 2.44
CA PHE A 80 17.20 -23.90 2.07
C PHE A 80 18.61 -24.42 1.83
N SER A 81 18.86 -25.73 1.94
CA SER A 81 20.18 -26.33 1.79
C SER A 81 20.83 -26.06 0.43
N GLY A 82 20.01 -25.88 -0.64
CA GLY A 82 20.46 -25.56 -2.00
C GLY A 82 20.70 -24.08 -2.27
N SER A 83 20.43 -23.17 -1.32
CA SER A 83 20.51 -21.72 -1.53
C SER A 83 21.91 -21.17 -1.76
N GLY A 84 22.95 -21.94 -1.37
CA GLY A 84 24.34 -21.51 -1.47
C GLY A 84 24.75 -20.40 -0.49
N VAL A 85 23.87 -19.98 0.41
CA VAL A 85 24.17 -18.95 1.42
C VAL A 85 24.81 -19.56 2.67
N SER A 86 25.52 -18.74 3.44
CA SER A 86 26.08 -19.11 4.75
C SER A 86 25.37 -18.36 5.86
N LEU A 87 25.00 -19.08 6.93
CA LEU A 87 24.42 -18.49 8.15
C LEU A 87 25.48 -18.18 9.20
N ALA A 88 26.78 -18.22 8.87
CA ALA A 88 27.85 -17.91 9.80
C ALA A 88 27.90 -16.43 10.20
N ASP A 89 27.44 -15.53 9.33
CA ASP A 89 27.30 -14.12 9.60
C ASP A 89 25.88 -13.67 9.21
N LEU A 90 25.01 -13.54 10.23
CA LEU A 90 23.62 -13.16 10.02
C LEU A 90 23.44 -11.66 9.65
N ASN A 91 24.50 -10.85 9.83
CA ASN A 91 24.53 -9.44 9.45
C ASN A 91 25.08 -9.22 8.03
N ALA A 92 25.40 -10.29 7.30
CA ALA A 92 25.90 -10.18 5.94
C ALA A 92 24.90 -9.42 5.06
N SER A 93 25.42 -8.43 4.34
CA SER A 93 24.58 -7.56 3.49
C SER A 93 23.84 -8.38 2.44
N GLY A 94 22.54 -8.18 2.34
CA GLY A 94 21.69 -8.85 1.33
C GLY A 94 21.33 -10.30 1.66
N LEU A 95 21.79 -10.89 2.78
CA LEU A 95 21.43 -12.25 3.17
C LEU A 95 19.92 -12.50 3.22
N PRO A 96 19.09 -11.64 3.85
CA PRO A 96 17.63 -11.86 3.85
C PRO A 96 17.04 -11.84 2.43
N GLN A 97 17.53 -10.97 1.55
CA GLN A 97 17.06 -10.89 0.18
C GLN A 97 17.44 -12.15 -0.63
N GLN A 98 18.67 -12.63 -0.50
CA GLN A 98 19.10 -13.87 -1.18
C GLN A 98 18.25 -15.06 -0.77
N LEU A 99 17.93 -15.19 0.52
CA LEU A 99 17.03 -16.22 1.03
C LEU A 99 15.61 -16.07 0.51
N ALA A 100 15.12 -14.81 0.41
CA ALA A 100 13.81 -14.50 -0.14
C ALA A 100 13.70 -14.85 -1.63
N ASP A 101 14.70 -14.47 -2.41
CA ASP A 101 14.77 -14.78 -3.83
C ASP A 101 14.79 -16.31 -4.05
N TYR A 102 15.60 -17.02 -3.27
CA TYR A 102 15.65 -18.47 -3.31
C TYR A 102 14.30 -19.12 -2.98
N ALA A 103 13.62 -18.63 -1.95
CA ALA A 103 12.29 -19.14 -1.57
C ALA A 103 11.25 -18.95 -2.68
N LEU A 104 11.29 -17.81 -3.36
CA LEU A 104 10.39 -17.52 -4.49
C LEU A 104 10.73 -18.35 -5.74
N GLU A 105 12.00 -18.44 -6.10
CA GLU A 105 12.47 -19.21 -7.27
C GLU A 105 12.18 -20.71 -7.17
N ASN A 106 12.13 -21.24 -5.95
CA ASN A 106 11.87 -22.65 -5.69
C ASN A 106 10.47 -22.96 -5.17
N ASP A 107 9.53 -22.00 -5.23
CA ASP A 107 8.14 -22.12 -4.77
C ASP A 107 8.02 -22.70 -3.35
N LEU A 108 8.96 -22.33 -2.45
CA LEU A 108 8.95 -22.84 -1.09
C LEU A 108 7.69 -22.41 -0.35
N GLN A 109 7.15 -23.33 0.44
CA GLN A 109 5.93 -23.07 1.20
C GLN A 109 6.27 -22.49 2.58
N GLY A 110 5.85 -21.25 2.82
CA GLY A 110 5.94 -20.61 4.13
C GLY A 110 4.57 -20.44 4.76
N THR A 111 4.53 -20.15 6.06
CA THR A 111 3.30 -19.83 6.77
C THR A 111 2.88 -18.40 6.44
N ALA A 112 1.71 -18.22 5.81
CA ALA A 112 1.19 -16.90 5.47
C ALA A 112 0.20 -16.42 6.54
N VAL A 113 0.33 -15.16 6.96
CA VAL A 113 -0.57 -14.50 7.91
C VAL A 113 -0.82 -13.08 7.43
N GLN A 114 -2.10 -12.67 7.44
CA GLN A 114 -2.52 -11.30 7.21
C GLN A 114 -2.49 -10.52 8.53
N THR A 115 -2.17 -9.22 8.49
CA THR A 115 -2.24 -8.38 9.68
C THR A 115 -3.69 -8.23 10.14
N ASP A 116 -3.89 -8.29 11.45
CA ASP A 116 -5.19 -8.06 12.09
C ASP A 116 -5.54 -6.55 12.16
N GLU A 117 -6.69 -6.23 12.75
CA GLU A 117 -7.17 -4.84 12.93
C GLU A 117 -6.24 -3.99 13.81
N THR A 118 -5.36 -4.62 14.58
CA THR A 118 -4.33 -3.95 15.40
C THR A 118 -2.97 -3.89 14.69
N GLY A 119 -2.92 -4.32 13.43
CA GLY A 119 -1.73 -4.32 12.58
C GLY A 119 -0.72 -5.43 12.90
N TYR A 120 -1.09 -6.45 13.70
CA TYR A 120 -0.21 -7.58 13.99
C TYR A 120 -0.44 -8.74 13.04
N ALA A 121 0.66 -9.31 12.55
CA ALA A 121 0.73 -10.67 12.05
C ALA A 121 1.40 -11.55 13.11
N VAL A 122 0.74 -12.62 13.55
CA VAL A 122 1.19 -13.47 14.66
C VAL A 122 1.46 -14.88 14.17
N PHE A 123 2.67 -15.36 14.38
CA PHE A 123 3.11 -16.72 14.08
C PHE A 123 3.42 -17.43 15.41
N SER A 124 2.58 -18.40 15.77
CA SER A 124 2.66 -19.13 17.05
C SER A 124 3.18 -20.54 16.87
N ASP A 125 3.51 -21.19 18.00
CA ASP A 125 3.96 -22.58 18.09
C ASP A 125 5.19 -22.89 17.23
N LEU A 126 6.07 -21.92 17.09
CA LEU A 126 7.28 -22.05 16.29
C LEU A 126 8.37 -22.80 17.09
N SER A 127 9.04 -23.75 16.43
CA SER A 127 10.25 -24.35 16.98
C SER A 127 11.39 -23.34 16.98
N THR A 128 12.41 -23.56 17.81
CA THR A 128 13.63 -22.74 17.76
C THR A 128 14.32 -22.83 16.40
N GLY A 129 14.83 -21.69 15.93
CA GLY A 129 15.43 -21.59 14.60
C GLY A 129 15.66 -20.16 14.14
N LEU A 130 16.15 -20.03 12.92
CA LEU A 130 16.23 -18.77 12.21
C LEU A 130 15.08 -18.67 11.21
N TYR A 131 14.38 -17.54 11.22
CA TYR A 131 13.21 -17.31 10.40
C TYR A 131 13.40 -16.11 9.49
N LEU A 132 12.98 -16.27 8.23
CA LEU A 132 12.86 -15.19 7.26
C LEU A 132 11.42 -14.70 7.27
N VAL A 133 11.23 -13.41 7.44
CA VAL A 133 9.94 -12.72 7.28
C VAL A 133 9.95 -12.00 5.96
N MET A 134 8.96 -12.27 5.13
CA MET A 134 8.72 -11.60 3.86
C MET A 134 7.33 -10.96 3.84
N GLN A 135 7.23 -9.76 3.32
CA GLN A 135 5.93 -9.20 2.99
C GLN A 135 5.53 -9.64 1.58
N THR A 136 4.39 -10.34 1.46
CA THR A 136 3.87 -10.83 0.17
C THR A 136 2.85 -9.86 -0.43
N GLU A 137 2.24 -9.03 0.40
CA GLU A 137 1.31 -7.97 -0.02
C GLU A 137 1.50 -6.76 0.88
N ALA A 138 1.78 -5.60 0.28
CA ALA A 138 1.92 -4.36 1.03
C ALA A 138 0.55 -3.84 1.46
N ALA A 139 0.49 -3.14 2.59
CA ALA A 139 -0.69 -2.37 2.96
C ALA A 139 -0.96 -1.28 1.92
N GLU A 140 -2.24 -0.95 1.71
CA GLU A 140 -2.63 0.06 0.74
C GLU A 140 -1.98 1.42 1.03
N GLY A 141 -1.37 2.01 0.02
CA GLY A 141 -0.68 3.30 0.13
C GLY A 141 0.73 3.23 0.72
N TYR A 142 1.30 2.04 0.92
CA TYR A 142 2.66 1.85 1.45
C TYR A 142 3.54 1.03 0.52
N LEU A 143 4.85 1.24 0.61
CA LEU A 143 5.85 0.39 -0.02
C LEU A 143 6.05 -0.88 0.82
N PRO A 144 6.37 -2.02 0.19
CA PRO A 144 6.66 -3.24 0.94
C PRO A 144 7.95 -3.09 1.75
N VAL A 145 7.98 -3.71 2.93
CA VAL A 145 9.21 -3.82 3.71
C VAL A 145 10.17 -4.82 3.09
N MET A 146 11.46 -4.55 3.25
CA MET A 146 12.50 -5.50 2.84
C MET A 146 12.42 -6.76 3.70
N PRO A 147 12.74 -7.95 3.15
CA PRO A 147 12.85 -9.18 3.91
C PRO A 147 13.84 -9.02 5.08
N PHE A 148 13.54 -9.65 6.21
CA PHE A 148 14.42 -9.62 7.38
C PHE A 148 14.43 -10.94 8.13
N LEU A 149 15.47 -11.15 8.93
CA LEU A 149 15.65 -12.35 9.72
C LEU A 149 15.27 -12.13 11.19
N VAL A 150 14.69 -13.16 11.79
CA VAL A 150 14.35 -13.22 13.22
C VAL A 150 14.88 -14.52 13.78
N SER A 151 15.71 -14.45 14.82
CA SER A 151 16.14 -15.63 15.58
C SER A 151 15.13 -15.98 16.65
N LEU A 152 14.90 -17.27 16.84
CA LEU A 152 14.10 -17.80 17.93
C LEU A 152 14.85 -18.92 18.62
N PRO A 153 15.31 -18.77 19.88
CA PRO A 153 15.14 -17.59 20.71
C PRO A 153 16.04 -16.41 20.33
N MET A 154 15.73 -15.23 20.88
CA MET A 154 16.53 -14.03 20.78
C MET A 154 17.12 -13.67 22.13
N TYR A 155 18.41 -13.34 22.17
CA TYR A 155 19.08 -12.88 23.38
C TYR A 155 18.98 -11.37 23.53
N SER A 156 18.64 -10.90 24.72
CA SER A 156 18.73 -9.49 25.09
C SER A 156 19.91 -9.24 25.99
N GLU A 157 20.85 -8.41 25.58
CA GLU A 157 21.99 -7.99 26.36
C GLU A 157 21.55 -7.16 27.57
N GLU A 158 20.49 -6.37 27.46
CA GLU A 158 19.96 -5.51 28.51
C GLU A 158 19.46 -6.32 29.72
N SER A 159 18.68 -7.39 29.46
CA SER A 159 18.11 -8.24 30.51
C SER A 159 18.99 -9.47 30.84
N GLY A 160 19.98 -9.79 30.02
CA GLY A 160 20.77 -11.00 30.10
C GLY A 160 19.96 -12.28 29.89
N SER A 161 18.85 -12.23 29.16
CA SER A 161 17.88 -13.31 29.06
C SER A 161 17.54 -13.67 27.62
N TRP A 162 17.08 -14.92 27.44
CA TRP A 162 16.58 -15.43 26.19
C TRP A 162 15.06 -15.28 26.12
N PHE A 163 14.56 -14.75 24.99
CA PHE A 163 13.13 -14.54 24.72
C PHE A 163 12.66 -15.49 23.63
N TYR A 164 11.50 -16.08 23.85
CA TYR A 164 10.78 -16.98 22.93
C TYR A 164 9.49 -16.34 22.37
N SER A 165 9.18 -15.13 22.81
CA SER A 165 8.15 -14.28 22.25
C SER A 165 8.83 -13.02 21.71
N ILE A 166 8.95 -12.93 20.39
CA ILE A 166 9.69 -11.88 19.71
C ILE A 166 8.67 -10.93 19.08
N GLU A 167 8.86 -9.63 19.26
CA GLU A 167 8.10 -8.60 18.59
C GLU A 167 9.04 -7.84 17.63
N ALA A 168 8.70 -7.84 16.35
CA ALA A 168 9.40 -7.08 15.32
C ALA A 168 8.48 -5.94 14.82
N THR A 169 9.05 -4.73 14.75
CA THR A 169 8.31 -3.54 14.31
C THR A 169 9.01 -2.89 13.11
N PRO A 170 8.99 -3.54 11.93
CA PRO A 170 9.58 -2.95 10.74
C PRO A 170 8.87 -1.66 10.35
N LYS A 171 9.65 -0.70 9.83
CA LYS A 171 9.14 0.58 9.37
C LYS A 171 8.74 0.48 7.91
N VAL A 172 7.54 0.96 7.58
CA VAL A 172 7.03 1.09 6.22
C VAL A 172 7.08 2.54 5.78
N GLN A 173 7.33 2.75 4.51
CA GLN A 173 7.29 4.08 3.89
C GLN A 173 6.00 4.22 3.10
N ALA A 174 5.37 5.40 3.17
CA ALA A 174 4.25 5.71 2.30
C ALA A 174 4.68 5.62 0.83
N SER A 175 3.85 4.99 0.01
CA SER A 175 4.08 4.93 -1.44
C SER A 175 3.94 6.34 -2.02
N PRO A 176 4.89 6.81 -2.83
CA PRO A 176 4.74 8.08 -3.52
C PRO A 176 3.47 8.05 -4.37
N LYS A 177 2.54 8.97 -4.11
CA LYS A 177 1.40 9.16 -5.01
C LYS A 177 1.90 9.71 -6.33
N GLU A 178 1.49 9.10 -7.44
CA GLU A 178 1.83 9.60 -8.77
C GLU A 178 1.27 11.01 -8.97
N ASP A 179 2.06 11.87 -9.62
CA ASP A 179 1.60 13.20 -9.98
C ASP A 179 0.42 13.10 -10.96
N ILE A 180 -0.58 13.91 -10.76
CA ILE A 180 -1.78 13.97 -11.60
C ILE A 180 -1.75 15.17 -12.53
N SER A 181 -2.69 15.21 -13.47
CA SER A 181 -2.95 16.37 -14.32
C SER A 181 -4.39 16.80 -14.15
N VAL A 182 -4.64 18.11 -14.07
CA VAL A 182 -5.98 18.71 -14.05
C VAL A 182 -6.19 19.45 -15.35
N THR A 183 -7.31 19.16 -16.05
CA THR A 183 -7.65 19.79 -17.32
C THR A 183 -8.89 20.64 -17.17
N VAL A 184 -8.86 21.85 -17.73
CA VAL A 184 -10.04 22.68 -17.91
C VAL A 184 -10.39 22.80 -19.40
N ILE A 185 -11.66 22.66 -19.72
CA ILE A 185 -12.22 22.82 -21.05
C ILE A 185 -13.33 23.87 -20.99
N LYS A 186 -13.22 24.91 -21.81
CA LYS A 186 -14.21 25.97 -21.89
C LYS A 186 -15.17 25.73 -23.04
N LYS A 187 -16.45 25.81 -22.75
CA LYS A 187 -17.54 25.78 -23.75
C LYS A 187 -18.35 27.07 -23.71
N TRP A 188 -18.90 27.45 -24.88
CA TRP A 188 -19.64 28.66 -25.03
C TRP A 188 -21.05 28.40 -25.62
N LEU A 189 -22.06 28.98 -25.00
CA LEU A 189 -23.42 29.05 -25.51
C LEU A 189 -23.79 30.52 -25.71
N ASP A 190 -23.31 31.11 -26.83
CA ASP A 190 -23.37 32.54 -27.10
C ASP A 190 -23.66 32.83 -28.57
N ASN A 191 -23.91 31.78 -29.40
CA ASN A 191 -24.09 31.90 -30.84
C ASN A 191 -22.92 32.65 -31.55
N ASN A 192 -21.72 32.56 -30.99
CA ASN A 192 -20.48 33.23 -31.42
C ASN A 192 -20.60 34.77 -31.46
N LYS A 193 -21.45 35.36 -30.60
CA LYS A 193 -21.62 36.82 -30.51
C LYS A 193 -21.08 37.34 -29.20
N ASN A 194 -20.35 38.47 -29.29
CA ASN A 194 -19.80 39.19 -28.12
C ASN A 194 -18.96 38.34 -27.18
N ARG A 195 -18.34 37.27 -27.71
CA ARG A 195 -17.42 36.43 -26.94
C ARG A 195 -16.20 37.22 -26.59
N PRO A 196 -15.75 37.17 -25.32
CA PRO A 196 -14.50 37.81 -24.91
C PRO A 196 -13.29 37.12 -25.58
N GLU A 197 -12.21 37.86 -25.77
CA GLU A 197 -10.97 37.35 -26.33
C GLU A 197 -10.33 36.25 -25.45
N TYR A 198 -10.48 36.37 -24.15
CA TYR A 198 -10.02 35.39 -23.19
C TYR A 198 -10.94 35.32 -21.97
N VAL A 199 -10.81 34.23 -21.21
CA VAL A 199 -11.29 34.11 -19.83
C VAL A 199 -10.15 33.68 -18.93
N SER A 200 -10.12 34.20 -17.71
CA SER A 200 -9.15 33.79 -16.70
C SER A 200 -9.75 32.63 -15.88
N VAL A 201 -8.98 31.54 -15.76
CA VAL A 201 -9.33 30.39 -14.94
C VAL A 201 -8.21 30.14 -13.96
N SER A 202 -8.54 30.06 -12.69
CA SER A 202 -7.63 29.77 -11.59
C SER A 202 -7.67 28.30 -11.23
N LEU A 203 -6.48 27.75 -10.95
CA LEU A 203 -6.32 26.45 -10.31
C LEU A 203 -6.20 26.66 -8.81
N LEU A 204 -7.00 25.94 -8.04
CA LEU A 204 -6.98 25.99 -6.58
C LEU A 204 -6.44 24.66 -6.03
N LYS A 205 -5.61 24.78 -5.00
CA LYS A 205 -5.16 23.68 -4.15
C LYS A 205 -5.76 23.90 -2.76
N ASP A 206 -6.57 22.96 -2.28
CA ASP A 206 -7.18 23.05 -0.95
C ASP A 206 -7.87 24.44 -0.76
N ASP A 207 -8.65 24.87 -1.76
CA ASP A 207 -9.36 26.17 -1.87
C ASP A 207 -8.44 27.41 -1.98
N VAL A 208 -7.13 27.26 -2.15
CA VAL A 208 -6.19 28.36 -2.31
C VAL A 208 -5.73 28.46 -3.77
N ILE A 209 -5.88 29.64 -4.39
CA ILE A 209 -5.41 29.87 -5.76
C ILE A 209 -3.89 29.69 -5.82
N THR A 210 -3.45 28.75 -6.67
CA THR A 210 -2.03 28.44 -6.89
C THR A 210 -1.52 28.90 -8.26
N ASP A 211 -2.40 28.94 -9.26
CA ASP A 211 -2.07 29.40 -10.61
C ASP A 211 -3.30 29.97 -11.30
N THR A 212 -3.08 30.80 -12.32
CA THR A 212 -4.17 31.37 -13.14
C THR A 212 -3.72 31.44 -14.59
N VAL A 213 -4.56 30.90 -15.46
CA VAL A 213 -4.30 30.84 -16.90
C VAL A 213 -5.38 31.57 -17.69
N ARG A 214 -5.03 31.99 -18.91
CA ARG A 214 -5.99 32.55 -19.85
C ARG A 214 -6.36 31.50 -20.90
N LEU A 215 -7.66 31.25 -21.02
CA LEU A 215 -8.21 30.43 -22.10
C LEU A 215 -8.64 31.33 -23.24
N THR A 216 -8.16 31.03 -24.45
CA THR A 216 -8.35 31.79 -25.69
C THR A 216 -8.71 30.87 -26.83
N ALA A 217 -9.11 31.44 -27.97
CA ALA A 217 -9.30 30.65 -29.19
C ALA A 217 -8.00 29.98 -29.68
N GLU A 218 -6.85 30.62 -29.45
CA GLU A 218 -5.54 30.10 -29.88
C GLU A 218 -5.16 28.81 -29.15
N ASN A 219 -5.47 28.69 -27.83
CA ASN A 219 -5.21 27.46 -27.07
C ASN A 219 -6.42 26.48 -27.10
N GLY A 220 -7.37 26.71 -28.01
CA GLY A 220 -8.55 25.85 -28.18
C GLY A 220 -9.49 25.89 -26.97
N TRP A 221 -9.47 26.95 -26.19
CA TRP A 221 -10.28 27.14 -25.00
C TRP A 221 -10.07 26.01 -23.97
N GLN A 222 -8.83 25.53 -23.83
CA GLN A 222 -8.46 24.50 -22.87
C GLN A 222 -7.06 24.67 -22.32
N TYR A 223 -6.85 24.11 -21.15
CA TYR A 223 -5.52 24.07 -20.51
C TYR A 223 -5.41 22.82 -19.64
N THR A 224 -4.17 22.30 -19.50
CA THR A 224 -3.87 21.18 -18.63
C THR A 224 -2.68 21.51 -17.75
N TRP A 225 -2.92 21.59 -16.44
CA TRP A 225 -1.86 21.60 -15.44
C TRP A 225 -1.33 20.19 -15.26
N LYS A 226 -0.04 20.03 -15.21
CA LYS A 226 0.66 18.74 -15.08
C LYS A 226 1.51 18.70 -13.83
N ASN A 227 1.93 17.50 -13.42
CA ASN A 227 2.82 17.28 -12.27
C ASN A 227 2.24 17.86 -10.96
N LEU A 228 0.95 17.72 -10.77
CA LEU A 228 0.26 18.12 -9.55
C LEU A 228 0.26 16.96 -8.56
N LYS A 229 0.50 17.26 -7.30
CA LYS A 229 0.52 16.22 -6.26
C LYS A 229 -0.86 15.62 -6.04
N ALA A 230 -0.98 14.29 -6.09
CA ALA A 230 -2.24 13.57 -5.94
C ALA A 230 -2.79 13.55 -4.49
N ASP A 231 -2.08 14.12 -3.53
CA ASP A 231 -2.45 14.21 -2.11
C ASP A 231 -3.17 15.51 -1.75
N ALA A 232 -3.46 16.36 -2.73
CA ALA A 232 -4.17 17.63 -2.55
C ALA A 232 -5.52 17.61 -3.25
N ASP A 233 -6.47 18.42 -2.75
CA ASP A 233 -7.73 18.66 -3.44
C ASP A 233 -7.55 19.78 -4.48
N TRP A 234 -7.77 19.43 -5.75
CA TRP A 234 -7.60 20.35 -6.87
C TRP A 234 -8.94 20.71 -7.48
N SER A 235 -9.19 22.00 -7.60
CA SER A 235 -10.37 22.54 -8.25
C SER A 235 -10.02 23.67 -9.20
N VAL A 236 -10.97 24.08 -10.05
CA VAL A 236 -10.79 25.21 -10.95
C VAL A 236 -11.94 26.18 -10.80
N GLU A 237 -11.65 27.48 -10.88
CA GLU A 237 -12.63 28.56 -10.79
C GLU A 237 -12.39 29.56 -11.93
N GLU A 238 -13.48 29.98 -12.59
CA GLU A 238 -13.45 30.97 -13.65
C GLU A 238 -13.84 32.35 -13.14
N ASN A 239 -13.11 33.37 -13.55
CA ASN A 239 -13.61 34.73 -13.48
C ASN A 239 -14.61 34.96 -14.62
N VAL A 240 -15.91 34.76 -14.31
CA VAL A 240 -16.99 34.73 -15.29
C VAL A 240 -17.19 36.12 -15.92
N PRO A 241 -17.14 36.23 -17.27
CA PRO A 241 -17.32 37.50 -17.95
C PRO A 241 -18.74 38.06 -17.74
N GLU A 242 -18.87 39.38 -17.79
CA GLU A 242 -20.14 40.06 -17.70
C GLU A 242 -21.13 39.60 -18.80
N GLY A 243 -22.36 39.38 -18.41
CA GLY A 243 -23.41 38.88 -19.32
C GLY A 243 -23.44 37.38 -19.51
N TYR A 244 -22.57 36.65 -18.86
CA TYR A 244 -22.55 35.18 -18.89
C TYR A 244 -22.87 34.58 -17.53
N ARG A 245 -23.32 33.32 -17.55
CA ARG A 245 -23.45 32.47 -16.39
C ARG A 245 -22.64 31.18 -16.65
N ALA A 246 -21.78 30.82 -15.72
CA ALA A 246 -20.98 29.61 -15.80
C ALA A 246 -21.71 28.39 -15.20
N GLU A 247 -21.61 27.25 -15.86
CA GLU A 247 -22.04 25.95 -15.38
C GLU A 247 -20.82 25.01 -15.41
N TYR A 248 -20.58 24.28 -14.32
CA TYR A 248 -19.43 23.40 -14.15
C TYR A 248 -19.85 21.94 -14.21
N ALA A 249 -19.14 21.15 -15.00
CA ALA A 249 -19.27 19.69 -15.02
C ALA A 249 -17.88 19.06 -14.82
N VAL A 250 -17.75 18.27 -13.77
CA VAL A 250 -16.48 17.61 -13.42
C VAL A 250 -16.57 16.12 -13.72
N TYR A 251 -15.61 15.62 -14.47
CA TYR A 251 -15.44 14.19 -14.71
C TYR A 251 -13.97 13.81 -14.50
N LYS A 252 -13.67 13.02 -13.46
CA LYS A 252 -12.29 12.75 -13.02
C LYS A 252 -11.52 14.07 -12.82
N ASN A 253 -10.37 14.21 -13.45
CA ASN A 253 -9.50 15.38 -13.36
C ASN A 253 -9.79 16.41 -14.49
N THR A 254 -10.96 16.35 -15.10
CA THR A 254 -11.35 17.29 -16.17
C THR A 254 -12.58 18.06 -15.76
N THR A 255 -12.46 19.39 -15.73
CA THR A 255 -13.57 20.31 -15.50
C THR A 255 -13.98 20.98 -16.81
N THR A 256 -15.23 20.79 -17.21
CA THR A 256 -15.82 21.53 -18.32
C THR A 256 -16.61 22.72 -17.79
N ILE A 257 -16.22 23.94 -18.17
CA ILE A 257 -16.91 25.17 -17.81
C ILE A 257 -17.71 25.64 -19.03
N THR A 258 -19.04 25.69 -18.91
CA THR A 258 -19.92 26.14 -19.99
C THR A 258 -20.47 27.51 -19.65
N ASN A 259 -20.09 28.56 -20.41
CA ASN A 259 -20.66 29.88 -20.27
C ASN A 259 -21.88 30.03 -21.21
N ARG A 260 -23.00 30.28 -20.58
CA ARG A 260 -24.24 30.63 -21.27
C ARG A 260 -24.45 32.13 -21.22
N ALA A 261 -24.54 32.76 -22.41
CA ALA A 261 -24.85 34.17 -22.51
C ALA A 261 -26.31 34.44 -22.15
N SER A 262 -26.61 35.60 -21.54
CA SER A 262 -27.97 36.01 -21.22
C SER A 262 -28.86 36.18 -22.46
N TRP A 263 -28.23 36.44 -23.62
CA TRP A 263 -28.89 36.56 -24.93
C TRP A 263 -28.89 35.28 -25.74
N TYR A 264 -28.42 34.16 -25.23
CA TYR A 264 -28.39 32.89 -25.90
C TYR A 264 -29.79 32.33 -26.10
N VAL A 265 -30.18 32.17 -27.35
CA VAL A 265 -31.40 31.49 -27.75
C VAL A 265 -31.01 30.11 -28.29
N PRO A 266 -31.44 29.01 -27.67
CA PRO A 266 -31.18 27.68 -28.22
C PRO A 266 -31.74 27.57 -29.64
N PRO A 267 -31.07 26.87 -30.56
CA PRO A 267 -31.65 26.58 -31.86
C PRO A 267 -33.00 25.86 -31.67
N THR A 268 -34.03 26.40 -32.30
CA THR A 268 -35.41 25.87 -32.20
C THR A 268 -35.58 24.52 -32.88
N ASP A 269 -34.62 24.14 -33.73
CA ASP A 269 -34.63 22.90 -34.52
C ASP A 269 -33.89 21.72 -33.90
N VAL A 270 -33.33 21.87 -32.73
CA VAL A 270 -32.85 20.71 -31.95
C VAL A 270 -34.06 20.11 -31.24
N LEU A 271 -34.86 19.38 -31.99
CA LEU A 271 -35.65 18.31 -31.39
C LEU A 271 -34.65 17.46 -30.63
N ILE A 272 -34.70 17.55 -29.29
CA ILE A 272 -34.10 16.51 -28.48
C ILE A 272 -34.81 15.24 -28.89
N GLN A 273 -34.24 14.55 -29.88
CA GLN A 273 -34.66 13.21 -30.19
C GLN A 273 -34.28 12.38 -28.95
N THR A 274 -35.13 12.45 -27.94
CA THR A 274 -35.14 11.44 -26.90
C THR A 274 -35.37 10.15 -27.63
N GLY A 275 -34.26 9.47 -27.92
CA GLY A 275 -34.22 8.32 -28.82
C GLY A 275 -35.04 7.16 -28.33
N GLN A 276 -36.32 7.25 -28.57
CA GLN A 276 -37.11 6.05 -28.81
C GLN A 276 -37.15 5.90 -30.35
N LEU A 277 -36.15 5.22 -30.87
CA LEU A 277 -36.18 4.66 -32.19
C LEU A 277 -37.29 3.57 -32.19
N ASN A 278 -38.57 4.00 -32.27
CA ASN A 278 -39.70 3.08 -32.32
C ASN A 278 -39.80 2.33 -33.68
N TRP A 279 -38.82 2.54 -34.56
CA TRP A 279 -38.80 1.90 -35.86
C TRP A 279 -38.70 0.35 -35.84
N PRO A 280 -38.03 -0.32 -34.84
CA PRO A 280 -38.09 -1.78 -34.81
C PRO A 280 -39.45 -2.32 -34.41
N VAL A 281 -40.28 -1.54 -33.71
CA VAL A 281 -41.61 -2.03 -33.25
C VAL A 281 -42.54 -2.40 -34.41
N PRO A 282 -42.71 -1.58 -35.44
CA PRO A 282 -43.53 -1.99 -36.61
C PRO A 282 -42.99 -3.22 -37.33
N ILE A 283 -41.67 -3.36 -37.43
CA ILE A 283 -41.04 -4.52 -38.09
C ILE A 283 -41.28 -5.79 -37.26
N LEU A 284 -41.10 -5.72 -35.92
CA LEU A 284 -41.35 -6.86 -35.05
C LEU A 284 -42.82 -7.26 -35.02
N VAL A 285 -43.73 -6.28 -35.07
CA VAL A 285 -45.19 -6.57 -35.16
C VAL A 285 -45.51 -7.24 -36.51
N CYS A 286 -44.97 -6.75 -37.62
CA CYS A 286 -45.19 -7.37 -38.95
C CYS A 286 -44.59 -8.78 -39.01
N ALA A 287 -43.40 -8.99 -38.46
CA ALA A 287 -42.75 -10.31 -38.38
C ALA A 287 -43.57 -11.28 -37.53
N GLY A 288 -44.08 -10.84 -36.37
CA GLY A 288 -44.94 -11.63 -35.50
C GLY A 288 -46.26 -12.05 -36.18
N LEU A 289 -46.91 -11.12 -36.86
CA LEU A 289 -48.14 -11.40 -37.63
C LEU A 289 -47.88 -12.38 -38.79
N PHE A 290 -46.76 -12.26 -39.47
CA PHE A 290 -46.35 -13.18 -40.53
C PHE A 290 -46.12 -14.61 -40.02
N LEU A 291 -45.47 -14.78 -38.89
CA LEU A 291 -45.29 -16.06 -38.25
C LEU A 291 -46.62 -16.69 -37.78
N LEU A 292 -47.57 -15.87 -37.29
CA LEU A 292 -48.89 -16.32 -36.90
C LEU A 292 -49.68 -16.85 -38.12
N VAL A 293 -49.63 -16.15 -39.27
CA VAL A 293 -50.29 -16.59 -40.51
C VAL A 293 -49.70 -17.91 -41.01
N ILE A 294 -48.35 -18.05 -40.98
CA ILE A 294 -47.70 -19.30 -41.36
C ILE A 294 -48.13 -20.43 -40.41
N GLY A 295 -48.07 -20.18 -39.10
CA GLY A 295 -48.46 -21.19 -38.09
C GLY A 295 -49.91 -21.66 -38.28
N CYS A 296 -50.87 -20.75 -38.52
CA CYS A 296 -52.26 -21.08 -38.82
C CYS A 296 -52.40 -21.86 -40.12
N ALA A 297 -51.63 -21.53 -41.17
CA ALA A 297 -51.65 -22.24 -42.46
C ALA A 297 -51.12 -23.68 -42.33
N LEU A 298 -50.06 -23.88 -41.56
CA LEU A 298 -49.51 -25.21 -41.27
C LEU A 298 -50.46 -26.07 -40.42
N LEU A 299 -51.13 -25.50 -39.42
CA LEU A 299 -52.12 -26.17 -38.61
C LEU A 299 -53.36 -26.61 -39.45
N ARG A 300 -53.78 -25.78 -40.43
CA ARG A 300 -54.86 -26.14 -41.35
C ARG A 300 -54.44 -27.24 -42.32
N ARG A 301 -53.17 -27.29 -42.75
CA ARG A 301 -52.67 -28.41 -43.58
C ARG A 301 -52.57 -29.74 -42.80
N GLY A 302 -52.14 -29.67 -41.57
CA GLY A 302 -52.07 -30.86 -40.70
C GLY A 302 -53.43 -31.53 -40.45
N LYS A 303 -54.53 -30.76 -40.42
CA LYS A 303 -55.93 -31.29 -40.27
C LYS A 303 -56.54 -31.89 -41.54
N LYS A 304 -55.90 -31.75 -42.71
CA LYS A 304 -56.35 -32.33 -43.97
C LYS A 304 -55.73 -33.70 -44.28
N HIS A 305 -54.80 -34.15 -43.45
CA HIS A 305 -54.11 -35.45 -43.59
C HIS A 305 -54.25 -36.36 -42.35
N ALA A 306 -55.23 -36.08 -41.48
CA ALA A 306 -55.63 -36.93 -40.40
C ALA A 306 -57.02 -37.54 -40.61
#